data_3e3a2185d61e5a9302e4ecac9ee85235
#
_entry.id   3e3a2185d61e5a9302e4ecac9ee85235
#
_cell.length_a   1.000
_cell.length_b   1.000
_cell.length_c   1.000
_cell.angle_alpha   90.00
_cell.angle_beta   90.00
_cell.angle_gamma   90.00
#
_symmetry.space_group_name_H-M   'P 1'
#
loop_
_entity.id
_entity.type
_entity.pdbx_description
1 polymer ?
#
loop_
_entity_poly.entity_id
_entity_poly.type
_entity_poly.pdbx_seq_one_letter_code
_entity_poly.pdbx_strand_id
1 'polypeptide(L)'
;RDAQESRGLGDVYKRQINSAGGITWQVDERVPHEDHIEMSGLRVSTVLRYGVDANGAFMLNRSMVWPMLRTIPNNTHASLMRRFAWNVTDMVEVNGQSLLNEKVKEVTLNGTMVVQSEYTLPRKGKLGLTRILFPSVSNPAFCEKYILRNIGESAISVEIPSSRSVVETDAAKGVDGSYKLVSTINGQVARQLQPGEELTFSATFAGYKKDERELSLDIDRELQARQDLIAGFWDNLVLDTPDPVINTMFAFAKIRGAESIYDTKGGLMHGPGGESYYAAIWANDQAEYINPFFPYLGYEVGNRSALCSYEHFARFMNPEYKPLPSSIIAEGIDVWAGAGDRGDAAMVAYGASRYALSKGDKAEAEKLWPLIEWCLEYCRRNLNESGVVASDADELENRFPAGKANL
;
A
#
# COMPACT_ATOMS: atom_id res chain seq x y z
N ARG A 1 4.89 35.69 2.89
CA ARG A 1 5.76 34.52 3.02
C ARG A 1 5.69 33.93 4.44
N ASP A 2 5.80 34.80 5.46
CA ASP A 2 5.86 34.37 6.88
C ASP A 2 4.58 33.75 7.43
N ALA A 3 3.41 34.11 6.89
CA ALA A 3 2.13 33.51 7.32
C ALA A 3 1.87 32.10 6.81
N GLN A 4 2.56 31.66 5.75
CA GLN A 4 2.43 30.33 5.17
C GLN A 4 3.40 29.34 5.84
N GLU A 5 4.56 29.80 6.28
CA GLU A 5 5.52 29.01 7.05
C GLU A 5 5.01 28.73 8.47
N SER A 6 4.30 29.67 9.08
CA SER A 6 3.71 29.51 10.41
C SER A 6 2.57 28.46 10.46
N ARG A 7 1.85 28.25 9.37
CA ARG A 7 0.80 27.20 9.30
C ARG A 7 1.38 25.79 9.22
N GLY A 8 2.51 25.61 8.56
CA GLY A 8 3.20 24.32 8.49
C GLY A 8 3.82 23.87 9.82
N LEU A 9 4.31 24.80 10.61
CA LEU A 9 4.90 24.53 11.92
C LEU A 9 3.86 24.16 12.98
N GLY A 10 2.65 24.72 12.91
CA GLY A 10 1.55 24.37 13.82
C GLY A 10 1.08 22.92 13.73
N ASP A 11 1.10 22.34 12.54
CA ASP A 11 0.70 20.93 12.33
C ASP A 11 1.79 19.92 12.76
N VAL A 12 3.05 20.29 12.69
CA VAL A 12 4.19 19.43 13.08
C VAL A 12 4.16 19.12 14.57
N TYR A 13 3.70 20.03 15.41
CA TYR A 13 3.62 19.84 16.87
C TYR A 13 2.45 18.97 17.33
N LYS A 14 1.46 18.70 16.49
CA LYS A 14 0.30 17.87 16.81
C LYS A 14 0.52 16.39 16.55
N ARG A 15 1.48 16.07 15.69
CA ARG A 15 1.87 14.70 15.38
C ARG A 15 3.13 14.34 16.16
N GLN A 16 3.03 13.39 17.04
CA GLN A 16 4.13 12.94 17.89
C GLN A 16 4.64 11.59 17.41
N ILE A 17 5.95 11.46 17.35
CA ILE A 17 6.61 10.16 17.19
C ILE A 17 6.49 9.45 18.53
N ASN A 18 5.83 8.30 18.55
CA ASN A 18 5.71 7.51 19.76
C ASN A 18 6.94 6.64 20.01
N SER A 19 7.13 6.16 21.23
CA SER A 19 8.28 5.35 21.64
C SER A 19 8.38 3.99 20.92
N ALA A 20 7.30 3.54 20.28
CA ALA A 20 7.25 2.32 19.48
C ALA A 20 7.54 2.56 17.98
N GLY A 21 7.94 3.78 17.61
CA GLY A 21 8.32 4.13 16.24
C GLY A 21 7.17 4.56 15.31
N GLY A 22 5.94 4.61 15.80
CA GLY A 22 4.79 5.10 15.04
C GLY A 22 4.61 6.61 15.14
N ILE A 23 3.63 7.13 14.41
CA ILE A 23 3.20 8.54 14.45
C ILE A 23 1.82 8.59 15.07
N THR A 24 1.67 9.41 16.11
CA THR A 24 0.39 9.63 16.80
C THR A 24 -0.04 11.08 16.67
N TRP A 25 -1.26 11.28 16.22
CA TRP A 25 -1.94 12.56 16.21
C TRP A 25 -2.97 12.61 17.35
N GLN A 26 -2.72 13.45 18.37
CA GLN A 26 -3.69 13.75 19.42
C GLN A 26 -4.64 14.83 18.91
N VAL A 27 -5.93 14.49 18.82
CA VAL A 27 -6.95 15.39 18.29
C VAL A 27 -7.54 16.21 19.44
N ASP A 28 -6.88 17.30 19.78
CA ASP A 28 -7.25 18.22 20.86
C ASP A 28 -7.98 19.49 20.39
N GLU A 29 -7.85 19.84 19.11
CA GLU A 29 -8.47 21.01 18.49
C GLU A 29 -9.51 20.63 17.42
N ARG A 30 -10.57 21.45 17.31
CA ARG A 30 -11.63 21.28 16.30
C ARG A 30 -11.23 21.92 14.95
N VAL A 31 -10.08 21.58 14.46
CA VAL A 31 -9.64 22.03 13.14
C VAL A 31 -9.88 20.88 12.17
N PRO A 32 -10.71 21.05 11.12
CA PRO A 32 -10.85 20.06 10.09
C PRO A 32 -9.48 19.75 9.48
N HIS A 33 -9.14 18.48 9.40
CA HIS A 33 -7.88 18.02 8.83
C HIS A 33 -8.09 16.72 8.07
N GLU A 34 -7.54 16.65 6.87
CA GLU A 34 -7.52 15.44 6.03
C GLU A 34 -6.09 15.09 5.66
N ASP A 35 -5.85 13.79 5.56
CA ASP A 35 -4.60 13.24 5.08
C ASP A 35 -4.87 11.90 4.37
N HIS A 36 -3.85 11.29 3.81
CA HIS A 36 -3.97 9.97 3.21
C HIS A 36 -2.74 9.12 3.48
N ILE A 37 -2.96 7.81 3.56
CA ILE A 37 -1.91 6.81 3.67
C ILE A 37 -2.26 5.62 2.79
N GLU A 38 -1.26 5.06 2.14
CA GLU A 38 -1.38 3.81 1.41
C GLU A 38 -0.79 2.67 2.23
N MET A 39 -1.52 1.55 2.28
CA MET A 39 -1.08 0.30 2.88
C MET A 39 -1.43 -0.85 1.94
N SER A 40 -0.52 -1.82 1.80
CA SER A 40 -0.70 -2.94 0.88
C SER A 40 -0.33 -4.27 1.50
N GLY A 41 -1.00 -5.32 1.01
CA GLY A 41 -0.56 -6.71 1.11
C GLY A 41 -0.27 -7.25 -0.29
N LEU A 42 -0.03 -8.56 -0.40
CA LEU A 42 0.35 -9.18 -1.68
C LEU A 42 -0.76 -9.17 -2.74
N ARG A 43 -2.03 -8.97 -2.38
CA ARG A 43 -3.17 -9.09 -3.29
C ARG A 43 -4.12 -7.90 -3.29
N VAL A 44 -3.86 -6.90 -2.47
CA VAL A 44 -4.67 -5.69 -2.36
C VAL A 44 -3.82 -4.51 -1.93
N SER A 45 -4.12 -3.34 -2.48
CA SER A 45 -3.63 -2.06 -1.97
C SER A 45 -4.81 -1.18 -1.59
N THR A 46 -4.64 -0.37 -0.55
CA THR A 46 -5.67 0.54 -0.09
C THR A 46 -5.07 1.90 0.25
N VAL A 47 -5.53 2.93 -0.45
CA VAL A 47 -5.29 4.32 -0.05
C VAL A 47 -6.44 4.76 0.85
N LEU A 48 -6.14 4.99 2.11
CA LEU A 48 -7.07 5.57 3.08
C LEU A 48 -6.97 7.08 3.03
N ARG A 49 -8.04 7.74 2.63
CA ARG A 49 -8.23 9.18 2.85
C ARG A 49 -8.99 9.33 4.14
N TYR A 50 -8.35 9.88 5.14
CA TYR A 50 -8.88 9.96 6.50
C TYR A 50 -8.76 11.38 7.05
N GLY A 51 -9.59 11.68 8.02
CA GLY A 51 -9.55 12.99 8.65
C GLY A 51 -10.52 13.12 9.81
N VAL A 52 -10.57 14.32 10.33
CA VAL A 52 -11.51 14.73 11.36
C VAL A 52 -12.23 15.99 10.89
N ASP A 53 -13.56 15.94 10.87
CA ASP A 53 -14.40 17.06 10.46
C ASP A 53 -14.47 18.18 11.51
N ALA A 54 -15.13 19.28 11.17
CA ALA A 54 -15.34 20.42 12.09
C ALA A 54 -16.13 20.07 13.35
N ASN A 55 -16.85 18.95 13.37
CA ASN A 55 -17.57 18.45 14.53
C ASN A 55 -16.73 17.49 15.39
N GLY A 56 -15.55 17.11 14.93
CA GLY A 56 -14.65 16.16 15.57
C GLY A 56 -14.96 14.70 15.22
N ALA A 57 -15.81 14.44 14.21
CA ALA A 57 -16.12 13.10 13.75
C ALA A 57 -15.07 12.57 12.78
N PHE A 58 -14.84 11.26 12.79
CA PHE A 58 -13.91 10.59 11.89
C PHE A 58 -14.47 10.51 10.48
N MET A 59 -13.68 10.93 9.51
CA MET A 59 -13.96 10.78 8.08
C MET A 59 -13.04 9.69 7.50
N LEU A 60 -13.60 8.80 6.69
CA LEU A 60 -12.84 7.73 6.05
C LEU A 60 -13.38 7.42 4.66
N ASN A 61 -12.49 7.44 3.69
CA ASN A 61 -12.74 6.93 2.35
C ASN A 61 -11.62 5.93 2.00
N ARG A 62 -12.01 4.74 1.57
CA ARG A 62 -11.10 3.66 1.18
C ARG A 62 -11.06 3.59 -0.33
N SER A 63 -9.92 3.86 -0.93
CA SER A 63 -9.67 3.61 -2.34
C SER A 63 -8.88 2.31 -2.46
N MET A 64 -9.56 1.24 -2.84
CA MET A 64 -8.97 -0.09 -2.90
C MET A 64 -8.66 -0.48 -4.33
N VAL A 65 -7.50 -1.12 -4.52
CA VAL A 65 -7.02 -1.65 -5.79
C VAL A 65 -6.65 -3.12 -5.61
N TRP A 66 -7.10 -3.94 -6.55
CA TRP A 66 -6.71 -5.35 -6.66
C TRP A 66 -5.85 -5.53 -7.90
N PRO A 67 -4.51 -5.63 -7.76
CA PRO A 67 -3.59 -5.63 -8.90
C PRO A 67 -3.88 -6.69 -9.94
N MET A 68 -4.39 -7.85 -9.52
CA MET A 68 -4.69 -8.96 -10.43
C MET A 68 -6.14 -9.02 -10.93
N LEU A 69 -6.98 -8.08 -10.54
CA LEU A 69 -8.28 -7.86 -11.17
C LEU A 69 -8.12 -6.82 -12.29
N ARG A 70 -7.54 -7.25 -13.38
CA ARG A 70 -7.14 -6.43 -14.53
C ARG A 70 -8.35 -5.86 -15.27
N THR A 71 -8.25 -4.61 -15.71
CA THR A 71 -9.32 -3.94 -16.47
C THR A 71 -8.95 -3.77 -17.95
N ILE A 72 -9.95 -3.69 -18.81
CA ILE A 72 -9.77 -3.46 -20.26
C ILE A 72 -9.72 -1.93 -20.51
N PRO A 73 -8.83 -1.48 -21.40
CA PRO A 73 -7.90 -2.26 -22.22
C PRO A 73 -6.71 -2.81 -21.39
N ASN A 74 -6.32 -4.05 -21.66
CA ASN A 74 -5.29 -4.76 -20.89
C ASN A 74 -3.84 -4.35 -21.24
N ASN A 75 -3.65 -3.54 -22.26
CA ASN A 75 -2.35 -2.93 -22.58
C ASN A 75 -2.02 -1.73 -21.69
N THR A 76 -2.85 -1.42 -20.72
CA THR A 76 -2.58 -0.42 -19.69
C THR A 76 -2.17 -1.12 -18.41
N HIS A 77 -1.60 -0.35 -17.48
CA HIS A 77 -1.24 -0.82 -16.15
C HIS A 77 -2.45 -0.90 -15.20
N ALA A 78 -3.66 -0.70 -15.73
CA ALA A 78 -4.87 -0.52 -14.95
C ALA A 78 -5.37 -1.82 -14.32
N SER A 79 -5.76 -1.70 -13.08
CA SER A 79 -6.42 -2.74 -12.29
C SER A 79 -7.72 -2.22 -11.72
N LEU A 80 -8.59 -3.13 -11.27
CA LEU A 80 -9.85 -2.75 -10.67
C LEU A 80 -9.62 -1.93 -9.41
N MET A 81 -10.15 -0.70 -9.45
CA MET A 81 -10.21 0.20 -8.30
C MET A 81 -11.66 0.40 -7.87
N ARG A 82 -11.90 0.44 -6.57
CA ARG A 82 -13.21 0.78 -6.00
C ARG A 82 -13.06 1.65 -4.77
N ARG A 83 -13.88 2.68 -4.69
CA ARG A 83 -14.00 3.55 -3.51
C ARG A 83 -15.15 3.12 -2.63
N PHE A 84 -14.90 3.06 -1.31
CA PHE A 84 -15.90 2.77 -0.28
C PHE A 84 -15.86 3.90 0.75
N ALA A 85 -16.91 4.73 0.71
CA ALA A 85 -17.03 5.92 1.58
C ALA A 85 -17.97 5.70 2.77
N TRP A 86 -18.71 4.57 2.84
CA TRP A 86 -19.64 4.34 3.93
C TRP A 86 -18.92 4.04 5.25
N ASN A 87 -19.48 4.53 6.33
CA ASN A 87 -18.95 4.32 7.65
C ASN A 87 -19.62 3.09 8.28
N VAL A 88 -18.80 2.09 8.65
CA VAL A 88 -19.28 0.83 9.23
C VAL A 88 -20.03 1.06 10.55
N THR A 89 -19.66 2.08 11.31
CA THR A 89 -20.32 2.43 12.58
C THR A 89 -21.75 2.97 12.43
N ASP A 90 -22.15 3.39 11.22
CA ASP A 90 -23.55 3.78 10.95
C ASP A 90 -24.53 2.61 11.06
N MET A 91 -24.01 1.37 11.02
CA MET A 91 -24.78 0.15 11.21
C MET A 91 -24.90 -0.29 12.67
N VAL A 92 -24.23 0.41 13.59
CA VAL A 92 -24.22 0.08 15.04
C VAL A 92 -25.32 0.86 15.74
N GLU A 93 -26.17 0.15 16.47
CA GLU A 93 -27.17 0.77 17.35
C GLU A 93 -26.78 0.58 18.82
N VAL A 94 -26.94 1.65 19.59
CA VAL A 94 -26.75 1.64 21.04
C VAL A 94 -28.02 2.15 21.72
N ASN A 95 -28.61 1.36 22.60
CA ASN A 95 -29.90 1.61 23.23
C ASN A 95 -31.02 1.90 22.21
N GLY A 96 -31.00 1.21 21.05
CA GLY A 96 -31.95 1.38 19.96
C GLY A 96 -31.78 2.67 19.16
N GLN A 97 -30.65 3.31 19.20
CA GLN A 97 -30.33 4.52 18.44
C GLN A 97 -28.99 4.39 17.74
N SER A 98 -28.91 4.95 16.54
CA SER A 98 -27.64 5.06 15.80
C SER A 98 -26.61 5.91 16.55
N LEU A 99 -25.34 5.60 16.36
CA LEU A 99 -24.23 6.36 16.94
C LEU A 99 -24.14 7.75 16.31
N LEU A 100 -24.20 8.78 17.12
CA LEU A 100 -24.10 10.19 16.70
C LEU A 100 -23.06 10.91 17.57
N ASN A 101 -22.56 12.04 17.08
CA ASN A 101 -21.65 12.92 17.83
C ASN A 101 -20.34 12.25 18.24
N GLU A 102 -19.71 11.58 17.29
CA GLU A 102 -18.35 11.07 17.43
C GLU A 102 -17.36 12.18 17.77
N LYS A 103 -16.42 11.87 18.64
CA LYS A 103 -15.25 12.71 18.96
C LYS A 103 -13.99 11.86 18.85
N VAL A 104 -13.23 12.06 17.78
CA VAL A 104 -11.91 11.46 17.65
C VAL A 104 -10.99 12.01 18.72
N LYS A 105 -10.24 11.14 19.37
CA LYS A 105 -9.24 11.48 20.39
C LYS A 105 -7.83 11.32 19.85
N GLU A 106 -7.60 10.24 19.12
CA GLU A 106 -6.27 9.88 18.66
C GLU A 106 -6.33 9.13 17.34
N VAL A 107 -5.34 9.41 16.47
CA VAL A 107 -5.06 8.61 15.28
C VAL A 107 -3.60 8.20 15.34
N THR A 108 -3.33 6.90 15.33
CA THR A 108 -1.97 6.34 15.33
C THR A 108 -1.70 5.56 14.04
N LEU A 109 -0.55 5.83 13.43
CA LEU A 109 0.00 5.12 12.28
C LEU A 109 1.26 4.37 12.71
N ASN A 110 1.24 3.05 12.58
CA ASN A 110 2.37 2.18 12.97
C ASN A 110 2.49 0.94 12.05
N GLY A 111 2.13 1.09 10.78
CA GLY A 111 1.95 -0.03 9.84
C GLY A 111 0.51 -0.53 9.79
N THR A 112 -0.31 -0.16 10.77
CA THR A 112 -1.77 -0.14 10.74
C THR A 112 -2.25 1.28 11.00
N MET A 113 -3.55 1.55 10.80
CA MET A 113 -4.17 2.79 11.28
C MET A 113 -5.06 2.46 12.47
N VAL A 114 -4.76 3.04 13.62
CA VAL A 114 -5.58 2.91 14.83
C VAL A 114 -6.24 4.24 15.12
N VAL A 115 -7.57 4.25 15.27
CA VAL A 115 -8.35 5.46 15.57
C VAL A 115 -9.14 5.23 16.84
N GLN A 116 -8.94 6.09 17.84
CA GLN A 116 -9.67 6.09 19.09
C GLN A 116 -10.66 7.24 19.11
N SER A 117 -11.91 6.92 19.39
CA SER A 117 -13.01 7.88 19.44
C SER A 117 -13.90 7.66 20.67
N GLU A 118 -14.63 8.69 21.03
CA GLU A 118 -15.68 8.62 22.06
C GLU A 118 -17.02 9.10 21.49
N TYR A 119 -18.10 8.46 21.94
CA TYR A 119 -19.47 8.88 21.70
C TYR A 119 -20.13 9.27 23.01
N THR A 120 -20.84 10.38 23.00
CA THR A 120 -21.73 10.76 24.11
C THR A 120 -23.13 10.21 23.82
N LEU A 121 -23.60 9.34 24.69
CA LEU A 121 -24.91 8.72 24.59
C LEU A 121 -25.94 9.48 25.44
N PRO A 122 -27.26 9.31 25.19
CA PRO A 122 -28.30 9.83 26.08
C PRO A 122 -28.11 9.39 27.53
N ARG A 123 -28.69 10.16 28.47
CA ARG A 123 -28.63 9.89 29.91
C ARG A 123 -27.19 9.80 30.48
N LYS A 124 -26.30 10.63 29.97
CA LYS A 124 -24.87 10.68 30.34
C LYS A 124 -24.08 9.38 30.09
N GLY A 125 -24.59 8.51 29.23
CA GLY A 125 -23.84 7.34 28.80
C GLY A 125 -22.62 7.74 27.94
N LYS A 126 -21.59 6.90 27.92
CA LYS A 126 -20.39 7.09 27.08
C LYS A 126 -19.96 5.76 26.48
N LEU A 127 -19.57 5.81 25.24
CA LEU A 127 -19.02 4.67 24.52
C LEU A 127 -17.67 5.04 23.93
N GLY A 128 -16.65 4.25 24.20
CA GLY A 128 -15.35 4.29 23.51
C GLY A 128 -15.38 3.38 22.28
N LEU A 129 -14.73 3.82 21.23
CA LEU A 129 -14.54 3.04 20.01
C LEU A 129 -13.07 3.07 19.61
N THR A 130 -12.50 1.88 19.37
CA THR A 130 -11.21 1.72 18.72
C THR A 130 -11.42 1.05 17.37
N ARG A 131 -10.92 1.69 16.31
CA ARG A 131 -10.83 1.11 14.96
C ARG A 131 -9.40 0.72 14.69
N ILE A 132 -9.16 -0.48 14.14
CA ILE A 132 -7.85 -0.93 13.67
C ILE A 132 -8.03 -1.33 12.20
N LEU A 133 -7.39 -0.58 11.31
CA LEU A 133 -7.57 -0.66 9.86
C LEU A 133 -6.26 -1.14 9.23
N PHE A 134 -6.31 -2.19 8.40
CA PHE A 134 -5.12 -2.78 7.80
C PHE A 134 -5.45 -3.67 6.60
N PRO A 135 -4.56 -3.80 5.60
CA PRO A 135 -4.70 -4.81 4.56
C PRO A 135 -4.30 -6.19 5.09
N SER A 136 -4.96 -7.24 4.64
CA SER A 136 -4.45 -8.60 4.80
C SER A 136 -3.09 -8.72 4.13
N VAL A 137 -2.16 -9.44 4.75
CA VAL A 137 -0.82 -9.66 4.19
C VAL A 137 -0.88 -10.48 2.89
N SER A 138 -1.72 -11.51 2.84
CA SER A 138 -1.74 -12.48 1.73
C SER A 138 -3.09 -12.63 1.01
N ASN A 139 -4.17 -12.11 1.59
CA ASN A 139 -5.52 -12.24 1.03
C ASN A 139 -5.95 -10.97 0.27
N PRO A 140 -6.87 -11.06 -0.70
CA PRO A 140 -7.33 -9.91 -1.49
C PRO A 140 -8.36 -9.07 -0.72
N ALA A 141 -8.08 -8.76 0.54
CA ALA A 141 -9.01 -8.11 1.45
C ALA A 141 -8.36 -7.01 2.29
N PHE A 142 -9.10 -5.93 2.48
CA PHE A 142 -8.86 -4.94 3.51
C PHE A 142 -9.72 -5.26 4.74
N CYS A 143 -9.12 -5.22 5.92
CA CYS A 143 -9.70 -5.65 7.18
C CYS A 143 -9.84 -4.47 8.14
N GLU A 144 -10.95 -4.46 8.86
CA GLU A 144 -11.24 -3.47 9.89
C GLU A 144 -11.74 -4.19 11.14
N LYS A 145 -11.03 -4.00 12.25
CA LYS A 145 -11.44 -4.47 13.57
C LYS A 145 -11.96 -3.31 14.38
N TYR A 146 -13.10 -3.52 15.02
CA TYR A 146 -13.79 -2.53 15.85
C TYR A 146 -13.92 -3.07 17.25
N ILE A 147 -13.56 -2.26 18.25
CA ILE A 147 -13.70 -2.57 19.68
C ILE A 147 -14.55 -1.47 20.30
N LEU A 148 -15.76 -1.82 20.71
CA LEU A 148 -16.66 -0.97 21.45
C LEU A 148 -16.48 -1.23 22.94
N ARG A 149 -16.29 -0.19 23.74
CA ARG A 149 -16.16 -0.28 25.18
C ARG A 149 -17.18 0.63 25.88
N ASN A 150 -17.94 0.09 26.81
CA ASN A 150 -18.78 0.90 27.67
C ASN A 150 -17.91 1.65 28.70
N ILE A 151 -17.66 2.93 28.46
CA ILE A 151 -16.89 3.81 29.36
C ILE A 151 -17.79 4.70 30.22
N GLY A 152 -19.10 4.44 30.21
CA GLY A 152 -20.09 5.08 31.12
C GLY A 152 -20.27 4.34 32.42
N GLU A 153 -21.19 4.83 33.22
CA GLU A 153 -21.50 4.30 34.58
C GLU A 153 -22.68 3.33 34.58
N SER A 154 -23.42 3.22 33.48
CA SER A 154 -24.61 2.38 33.36
C SER A 154 -24.50 1.39 32.22
N ALA A 155 -25.17 0.25 32.33
CA ALA A 155 -25.25 -0.72 31.26
C ALA A 155 -25.87 -0.14 29.98
N ILE A 156 -25.35 -0.53 28.82
CA ILE A 156 -25.87 -0.15 27.49
C ILE A 156 -26.19 -1.39 26.70
N SER A 157 -27.23 -1.32 25.85
CA SER A 157 -27.51 -2.36 24.87
C SER A 157 -26.82 -2.00 23.56
N VAL A 158 -26.07 -2.93 22.99
CA VAL A 158 -25.40 -2.76 21.69
C VAL A 158 -25.95 -3.80 20.72
N GLU A 159 -26.34 -3.33 19.53
CA GLU A 159 -26.79 -4.18 18.44
C GLU A 159 -25.95 -3.91 17.18
N ILE A 160 -25.41 -4.98 16.60
CA ILE A 160 -24.61 -4.96 15.37
C ILE A 160 -25.23 -5.96 14.39
N PRO A 161 -25.83 -5.49 13.30
CA PRO A 161 -26.40 -6.39 12.30
C PRO A 161 -25.30 -7.10 11.50
N SER A 162 -25.56 -8.33 11.12
CA SER A 162 -24.80 -8.94 10.05
C SER A 162 -25.14 -8.27 8.72
N SER A 163 -24.14 -7.93 7.94
CA SER A 163 -24.34 -7.32 6.63
C SER A 163 -23.37 -7.94 5.63
N ARG A 164 -23.89 -8.25 4.45
CA ARG A 164 -23.08 -8.69 3.30
C ARG A 164 -23.61 -8.04 2.04
N SER A 165 -22.74 -7.30 1.37
CA SER A 165 -23.03 -6.69 0.06
C SER A 165 -22.09 -7.30 -0.98
N VAL A 166 -22.64 -7.63 -2.15
CA VAL A 166 -21.87 -8.11 -3.31
C VAL A 166 -22.18 -7.21 -4.50
N VAL A 167 -21.12 -6.70 -5.10
CA VAL A 167 -21.21 -5.94 -6.34
C VAL A 167 -20.45 -6.69 -7.41
N GLU A 168 -21.10 -7.08 -8.49
CA GLU A 168 -20.46 -7.62 -9.68
C GLU A 168 -20.11 -6.50 -10.66
N THR A 169 -18.90 -6.56 -11.22
CA THR A 169 -18.47 -5.62 -12.26
C THR A 169 -18.97 -6.07 -13.63
N ASP A 170 -19.01 -5.13 -14.59
CA ASP A 170 -19.30 -5.43 -15.98
C ASP A 170 -18.21 -6.35 -16.58
N ALA A 171 -18.61 -7.51 -17.07
CA ALA A 171 -17.70 -8.50 -17.66
C ALA A 171 -16.95 -7.95 -18.89
N ALA A 172 -17.54 -7.01 -19.62
CA ALA A 172 -16.91 -6.39 -20.78
C ALA A 172 -15.73 -5.45 -20.41
N LYS A 173 -15.61 -5.10 -19.12
CA LYS A 173 -14.56 -4.21 -18.61
C LYS A 173 -13.42 -4.95 -17.87
N GLY A 174 -13.55 -6.24 -17.65
CA GLY A 174 -12.54 -7.04 -16.99
C GLY A 174 -11.81 -7.99 -17.95
N VAL A 175 -10.50 -8.12 -17.81
CA VAL A 175 -9.69 -9.05 -18.61
C VAL A 175 -10.12 -10.51 -18.38
N ASP A 176 -10.42 -10.84 -17.14
CA ASP A 176 -10.92 -12.18 -16.75
C ASP A 176 -12.46 -12.22 -16.63
N GLY A 177 -13.18 -11.30 -17.29
CA GLY A 177 -14.64 -11.18 -17.19
C GLY A 177 -15.08 -10.35 -15.98
N SER A 178 -16.24 -10.69 -15.38
CA SER A 178 -16.72 -9.96 -14.20
C SER A 178 -15.95 -10.31 -12.93
N TYR A 179 -15.85 -9.35 -12.04
CA TYR A 179 -15.25 -9.48 -10.71
C TYR A 179 -16.30 -9.28 -9.63
N LYS A 180 -16.16 -9.97 -8.50
CA LYS A 180 -17.02 -9.81 -7.32
C LYS A 180 -16.31 -8.95 -6.28
N LEU A 181 -16.97 -7.87 -5.85
CA LEU A 181 -16.54 -7.07 -4.71
C LEU A 181 -17.48 -7.36 -3.54
N VAL A 182 -16.91 -7.87 -2.47
CA VAL A 182 -17.68 -8.33 -1.30
C VAL A 182 -17.32 -7.47 -0.10
N SER A 183 -18.32 -6.82 0.48
CA SER A 183 -18.19 -6.12 1.75
C SER A 183 -19.01 -6.83 2.81
N THR A 184 -18.40 -7.17 3.94
CA THR A 184 -19.05 -7.95 5.01
C THR A 184 -18.85 -7.28 6.35
N ILE A 185 -19.90 -7.19 7.17
CA ILE A 185 -19.80 -6.97 8.62
C ILE A 185 -20.00 -8.31 9.31
N ASN A 186 -18.99 -8.75 10.05
CA ASN A 186 -18.99 -9.98 10.80
C ASN A 186 -19.23 -9.67 12.29
N GLY A 187 -20.08 -10.44 12.90
CA GLY A 187 -20.38 -10.29 14.31
C GLY A 187 -21.82 -9.83 14.55
N GLN A 188 -22.81 -10.58 14.02
CA GLN A 188 -24.21 -10.36 14.44
C GLN A 188 -24.30 -10.52 15.96
N VAL A 189 -24.50 -9.43 16.66
CA VAL A 189 -24.56 -9.38 18.12
C VAL A 189 -25.67 -8.44 18.57
N ALA A 190 -26.48 -8.92 19.51
CA ALA A 190 -27.32 -8.09 20.36
C ALA A 190 -26.92 -8.40 21.81
N ARG A 191 -26.23 -7.49 22.48
CA ARG A 191 -25.67 -7.74 23.81
C ARG A 191 -25.76 -6.50 24.70
N GLN A 192 -26.03 -6.72 26.00
CA GLN A 192 -25.86 -5.71 27.00
C GLN A 192 -24.40 -5.67 27.50
N LEU A 193 -23.79 -4.48 27.49
CA LEU A 193 -22.47 -4.23 28.04
C LEU A 193 -22.55 -3.51 29.36
N GLN A 194 -21.99 -4.11 30.41
CA GLN A 194 -21.81 -3.47 31.71
C GLN A 194 -20.69 -2.41 31.63
N PRO A 195 -20.62 -1.46 32.57
CA PRO A 195 -19.49 -0.53 32.65
C PRO A 195 -18.14 -1.26 32.60
N GLY A 196 -17.27 -0.82 31.70
CA GLY A 196 -15.95 -1.40 31.45
C GLY A 196 -15.91 -2.59 30.49
N GLU A 197 -17.04 -3.22 30.16
CA GLU A 197 -17.06 -4.33 29.20
C GLU A 197 -16.84 -3.89 27.76
N GLU A 198 -16.30 -4.82 26.97
CA GLU A 198 -15.98 -4.62 25.56
C GLU A 198 -16.74 -5.60 24.65
N LEU A 199 -16.97 -5.17 23.43
CA LEU A 199 -17.53 -5.95 22.34
C LEU A 199 -16.69 -5.72 21.07
N THR A 200 -16.24 -6.80 20.43
CA THR A 200 -15.47 -6.73 19.19
C THR A 200 -16.31 -7.23 18.01
N PHE A 201 -16.21 -6.52 16.90
CA PHE A 201 -16.73 -6.94 15.59
C PHE A 201 -15.77 -6.52 14.49
N SER A 202 -16.05 -6.89 13.26
CA SER A 202 -15.15 -6.60 12.15
C SER A 202 -15.90 -6.32 10.85
N ALA A 203 -15.22 -5.63 9.93
CA ALA A 203 -15.64 -5.52 8.55
C ALA A 203 -14.52 -5.94 7.61
N THR A 204 -14.88 -6.48 6.45
CA THR A 204 -13.94 -6.85 5.38
C THR A 204 -14.43 -6.34 4.05
N PHE A 205 -13.47 -5.90 3.22
CA PHE A 205 -13.69 -5.46 1.85
C PHE A 205 -12.77 -6.28 0.95
N ALA A 206 -13.32 -7.14 0.12
CA ALA A 206 -12.54 -8.09 -0.68
C ALA A 206 -12.94 -8.08 -2.15
N GLY A 207 -11.99 -8.40 -3.03
CA GLY A 207 -12.21 -8.52 -4.45
C GLY A 207 -11.79 -9.90 -4.97
N TYR A 208 -12.63 -10.52 -5.80
CA TYR A 208 -12.42 -11.85 -6.35
C TYR A 208 -12.73 -11.91 -7.84
N LYS A 209 -12.09 -12.81 -8.56
CA LYS A 209 -12.58 -13.26 -9.87
C LYS A 209 -13.93 -13.96 -9.68
N LYS A 210 -14.74 -14.02 -10.75
CA LYS A 210 -16.10 -14.57 -10.68
C LYS A 210 -16.18 -15.95 -10.03
N ASP A 211 -15.27 -16.84 -10.39
CA ASP A 211 -15.27 -18.23 -9.96
C ASP A 211 -14.37 -18.50 -8.76
N GLU A 212 -13.68 -17.47 -8.23
CA GLU A 212 -12.90 -17.62 -7.01
C GLU A 212 -13.81 -17.80 -5.80
N ARG A 213 -13.38 -18.70 -4.91
CA ARG A 213 -14.06 -18.94 -3.63
C ARG A 213 -13.81 -17.74 -2.71
N GLU A 214 -14.89 -17.21 -2.16
CA GLU A 214 -14.82 -16.21 -1.10
C GLU A 214 -14.19 -16.81 0.17
N LEU A 215 -13.33 -16.01 0.80
CA LEU A 215 -12.62 -16.43 2.00
C LEU A 215 -13.39 -15.96 3.26
N SER A 216 -13.41 -16.85 4.26
CA SER A 216 -13.79 -16.45 5.61
C SER A 216 -12.52 -16.11 6.38
N LEU A 217 -12.34 -14.87 6.75
CA LEU A 217 -11.14 -14.38 7.40
C LEU A 217 -11.33 -14.30 8.92
N ASP A 218 -10.35 -14.82 9.64
CA ASP A 218 -10.19 -14.58 11.08
C ASP A 218 -9.42 -13.27 11.24
N ILE A 219 -10.12 -12.21 11.66
CA ILE A 219 -9.56 -10.86 11.72
C ILE A 219 -8.44 -10.73 12.75
N ASP A 220 -8.47 -11.48 13.84
CA ASP A 220 -7.40 -11.43 14.83
C ASP A 220 -6.13 -12.09 14.29
N ARG A 221 -6.27 -13.17 13.55
CA ARG A 221 -5.16 -13.82 12.86
C ARG A 221 -4.58 -12.94 11.73
N GLU A 222 -5.43 -12.28 10.96
CA GLU A 222 -4.99 -11.34 9.92
C GLU A 222 -4.24 -10.14 10.52
N LEU A 223 -4.74 -9.61 11.64
CA LEU A 223 -4.09 -8.52 12.36
C LEU A 223 -2.72 -8.95 12.92
N GLN A 224 -2.64 -10.14 13.50
CA GLN A 224 -1.38 -10.67 14.03
C GLN A 224 -0.35 -10.83 12.90
N ALA A 225 -0.75 -11.42 11.77
CA ALA A 225 0.13 -11.57 10.60
C ALA A 225 0.63 -10.21 10.10
N ARG A 226 -0.22 -9.19 10.10
CA ARG A 226 0.17 -7.82 9.74
C ARG A 226 1.16 -7.23 10.74
N GLN A 227 0.92 -7.39 12.03
CA GLN A 227 1.80 -6.90 13.08
C GLN A 227 3.17 -7.59 13.03
N ASP A 228 3.21 -8.90 12.81
CA ASP A 228 4.47 -9.67 12.68
C ASP A 228 5.28 -9.19 11.47
N LEU A 229 4.64 -8.94 10.33
CA LEU A 229 5.29 -8.40 9.14
C LEU A 229 5.91 -7.02 9.42
N ILE A 230 5.16 -6.13 10.04
CA ILE A 230 5.63 -4.77 10.37
C ILE A 230 6.74 -4.82 11.41
N ALA A 231 6.64 -5.67 12.43
CA ALA A 231 7.71 -5.86 13.41
C ALA A 231 9.01 -6.30 12.73
N GLY A 232 8.95 -7.24 11.78
CA GLY A 232 10.12 -7.64 11.00
C GLY A 232 10.76 -6.48 10.22
N PHE A 233 9.96 -5.53 9.71
CA PHE A 233 10.50 -4.33 9.06
C PHE A 233 11.08 -3.32 10.06
N TRP A 234 10.50 -3.20 11.25
CA TRP A 234 11.06 -2.35 12.30
C TRP A 234 12.41 -2.87 12.80
N ASP A 235 12.53 -4.18 13.02
CA ASP A 235 13.69 -4.81 13.62
C ASP A 235 14.89 -4.93 12.66
N ASN A 236 14.63 -4.99 11.36
CA ASN A 236 15.66 -5.08 10.34
C ASN A 236 16.11 -3.72 9.83
N LEU A 237 17.40 -3.55 9.56
CA LEU A 237 18.00 -2.33 8.99
C LEU A 237 17.57 -1.07 9.76
N VAL A 238 17.95 -0.99 11.02
CA VAL A 238 17.61 0.13 11.91
C VAL A 238 18.50 1.33 11.62
N LEU A 239 17.90 2.50 11.40
CA LEU A 239 18.58 3.78 11.37
C LEU A 239 18.43 4.45 12.74
N ASP A 240 19.54 4.72 13.39
CA ASP A 240 19.61 5.40 14.68
C ASP A 240 20.46 6.67 14.57
N THR A 241 19.80 7.80 14.54
CA THR A 241 20.40 9.15 14.47
C THR A 241 19.91 9.99 15.65
N PRO A 242 20.55 11.12 15.96
CA PRO A 242 20.02 12.04 16.97
C PRO A 242 18.67 12.66 16.62
N ASP A 243 18.23 12.58 15.34
CA ASP A 243 16.95 13.12 14.90
C ASP A 243 15.88 12.03 14.76
N PRO A 244 14.89 11.95 15.66
CA PRO A 244 13.84 10.94 15.60
C PRO A 244 12.94 11.07 14.37
N VAL A 245 12.87 12.24 13.72
CA VAL A 245 12.09 12.42 12.51
C VAL A 245 12.73 11.65 11.35
N ILE A 246 14.04 11.72 11.19
CA ILE A 246 14.80 10.98 10.17
C ILE A 246 14.65 9.47 10.41
N ASN A 247 14.80 9.02 11.67
CA ASN A 247 14.65 7.61 12.02
C ASN A 247 13.26 7.08 11.68
N THR A 248 12.21 7.84 12.01
CA THR A 248 10.82 7.48 11.72
C THR A 248 10.53 7.50 10.23
N MET A 249 10.99 8.52 9.51
CA MET A 249 10.85 8.61 8.05
C MET A 249 11.46 7.38 7.37
N PHE A 250 12.67 6.97 7.78
CA PHE A 250 13.33 5.79 7.23
C PHE A 250 12.55 4.51 7.55
N ALA A 251 12.03 4.36 8.77
CA ALA A 251 11.22 3.22 9.16
C ALA A 251 9.95 3.09 8.31
N PHE A 252 9.24 4.21 8.06
CA PHE A 252 8.07 4.22 7.17
C PHE A 252 8.45 3.97 5.71
N ALA A 253 9.59 4.47 5.24
CA ALA A 253 10.08 4.20 3.88
C ALA A 253 10.35 2.69 3.65
N LYS A 254 10.87 1.98 4.66
CA LYS A 254 11.02 0.52 4.61
C LYS A 254 9.68 -0.19 4.40
N ILE A 255 8.66 0.20 5.15
CA ILE A 255 7.31 -0.37 5.01
C ILE A 255 6.78 -0.11 3.60
N ARG A 256 6.83 1.15 3.13
CA ARG A 256 6.30 1.50 1.81
C ARG A 256 7.02 0.76 0.68
N GLY A 257 8.33 0.68 0.72
CA GLY A 257 9.10 -0.08 -0.28
C GLY A 257 8.75 -1.57 -0.29
N ALA A 258 8.54 -2.16 0.89
CA ALA A 258 8.26 -3.58 1.02
C ALA A 258 6.79 -3.96 0.72
N GLU A 259 5.85 -3.04 0.90
CA GLU A 259 4.41 -3.29 0.72
C GLU A 259 3.93 -3.30 -0.74
N SER A 260 4.63 -2.66 -1.66
CA SER A 260 4.20 -2.58 -3.05
C SER A 260 4.53 -3.82 -3.89
N ILE A 261 4.75 -4.96 -3.26
CA ILE A 261 4.99 -6.24 -3.92
C ILE A 261 3.68 -7.02 -4.03
N TYR A 262 3.33 -7.43 -5.25
CA TYR A 262 2.08 -8.14 -5.54
C TYR A 262 2.34 -9.53 -6.09
N ASP A 263 1.51 -10.49 -5.65
CA ASP A 263 1.44 -11.85 -6.18
C ASP A 263 0.67 -11.81 -7.50
N THR A 264 1.39 -11.89 -8.61
CA THR A 264 0.85 -11.75 -9.96
C THR A 264 0.99 -13.05 -10.76
N LYS A 265 0.36 -13.12 -11.93
CA LYS A 265 0.57 -14.23 -12.88
C LYS A 265 2.02 -14.34 -13.36
N GLY A 266 2.73 -13.24 -13.39
CA GLY A 266 4.15 -13.19 -13.76
C GLY A 266 5.10 -13.47 -12.60
N GLY A 267 4.60 -13.74 -11.41
CA GLY A 267 5.36 -13.91 -10.18
C GLY A 267 5.21 -12.72 -9.23
N LEU A 268 6.11 -12.61 -8.27
CA LEU A 268 6.12 -11.45 -7.36
C LEU A 268 6.64 -10.22 -8.10
N MET A 269 5.86 -9.18 -8.15
CA MET A 269 6.20 -7.92 -8.84
C MET A 269 5.96 -6.73 -7.92
N HIS A 270 6.96 -5.84 -7.85
CA HIS A 270 6.83 -4.58 -7.16
C HIS A 270 6.16 -3.55 -8.08
N GLY A 271 4.97 -3.10 -7.74
CA GLY A 271 4.23 -2.08 -8.50
C GLY A 271 4.49 -0.66 -7.96
N PRO A 272 4.30 0.39 -8.79
CA PRO A 272 4.57 1.77 -8.38
C PRO A 272 3.56 2.34 -7.38
N GLY A 273 2.35 1.80 -7.29
CA GLY A 273 1.32 2.28 -6.36
C GLY A 273 0.52 3.49 -6.86
N GLY A 274 -0.11 4.22 -5.93
CA GLY A 274 -0.76 5.51 -6.21
C GLY A 274 -2.12 5.44 -6.92
N GLU A 275 -2.93 4.45 -6.68
CA GLU A 275 -4.29 4.24 -7.23
C GLU A 275 -4.35 3.88 -8.73
N SER A 276 -3.25 3.83 -9.49
CA SER A 276 -3.35 3.69 -10.96
C SER A 276 -2.51 2.57 -11.58
N TYR A 277 -1.23 2.47 -11.30
CA TYR A 277 -0.29 1.68 -12.11
C TYR A 277 0.22 0.40 -11.43
N TYR A 278 -0.63 -0.28 -10.69
CA TYR A 278 -0.26 -1.44 -9.86
C TYR A 278 0.09 -2.71 -10.63
N ALA A 279 -0.38 -2.84 -11.86
CA ALA A 279 -0.27 -4.07 -12.60
C ALA A 279 0.94 -4.07 -13.55
N ALA A 280 2.09 -3.57 -13.09
CA ALA A 280 3.31 -3.57 -13.88
C ALA A 280 4.56 -3.40 -13.01
N ILE A 281 5.71 -3.76 -13.59
CA ILE A 281 7.03 -3.34 -13.13
C ILE A 281 7.60 -2.30 -14.10
N TRP A 282 8.38 -1.36 -13.55
CA TRP A 282 9.09 -0.33 -14.31
C TRP A 282 10.59 -0.52 -14.13
N ALA A 283 11.37 -0.36 -15.19
CA ALA A 283 12.81 -0.65 -15.18
C ALA A 283 13.55 0.19 -14.13
N ASN A 284 13.32 1.50 -14.10
CA ASN A 284 13.97 2.41 -13.17
C ASN A 284 13.52 2.16 -11.72
N ASP A 285 12.20 2.07 -11.46
CA ASP A 285 11.68 1.83 -10.11
C ASP A 285 12.24 0.54 -9.50
N GLN A 286 12.32 -0.52 -10.30
CA GLN A 286 12.84 -1.81 -9.88
C GLN A 286 14.35 -1.76 -9.69
N ALA A 287 15.08 -1.43 -10.76
CA ALA A 287 16.50 -1.62 -10.83
C ALA A 287 17.27 -0.57 -10.03
N GLU A 288 16.89 0.69 -10.11
CA GLU A 288 17.65 1.77 -9.48
C GLU A 288 17.34 1.90 -7.99
N TYR A 289 16.06 1.83 -7.60
CA TYR A 289 15.63 2.16 -6.26
C TYR A 289 15.39 0.94 -5.38
N ILE A 290 14.46 0.06 -5.75
CA ILE A 290 13.92 -0.89 -4.78
C ILE A 290 14.66 -2.23 -4.71
N ASN A 291 15.06 -2.80 -5.85
CA ASN A 291 15.65 -4.13 -5.87
C ASN A 291 16.97 -4.22 -5.07
N PRO A 292 17.92 -3.26 -5.21
CA PRO A 292 19.15 -3.28 -4.41
C PRO A 292 18.94 -3.03 -2.92
N PHE A 293 17.77 -2.55 -2.53
CA PHE A 293 17.42 -2.29 -1.12
C PHE A 293 17.00 -3.56 -0.37
N PHE A 294 16.28 -4.49 -1.02
CA PHE A 294 15.73 -5.67 -0.36
C PHE A 294 16.76 -6.58 0.34
N PRO A 295 17.96 -6.82 -0.20
CA PRO A 295 18.97 -7.60 0.52
C PRO A 295 19.38 -6.96 1.86
N TYR A 296 19.48 -5.63 1.91
CA TYR A 296 19.79 -4.92 3.17
C TYR A 296 18.66 -5.04 4.19
N LEU A 297 17.41 -5.01 3.72
CA LEU A 297 16.24 -5.20 4.58
C LEU A 297 16.11 -6.65 5.07
N GLY A 298 16.78 -7.62 4.40
CA GLY A 298 16.63 -9.04 4.72
C GLY A 298 15.23 -9.59 4.43
N TYR A 299 14.48 -8.98 3.53
CA TYR A 299 13.12 -9.33 3.20
C TYR A 299 13.07 -10.27 2.00
N GLU A 300 12.83 -11.57 2.27
CA GLU A 300 12.91 -12.61 1.24
C GLU A 300 11.88 -12.44 0.11
N VAL A 301 10.66 -11.98 0.41
CA VAL A 301 9.66 -11.68 -0.62
C VAL A 301 10.16 -10.55 -1.54
N GLY A 302 10.85 -9.55 -0.98
CA GLY A 302 11.50 -8.49 -1.74
C GLY A 302 12.62 -9.02 -2.63
N ASN A 303 13.51 -9.88 -2.10
CA ASN A 303 14.57 -10.50 -2.88
C ASN A 303 14.02 -11.32 -4.06
N ARG A 304 12.98 -12.10 -3.83
CA ARG A 304 12.29 -12.86 -4.89
C ARG A 304 11.63 -11.95 -5.92
N SER A 305 11.03 -10.85 -5.49
CA SER A 305 10.47 -9.83 -6.39
C SER A 305 11.55 -9.19 -7.26
N ALA A 306 12.72 -8.89 -6.68
CA ALA A 306 13.86 -8.35 -7.41
C ALA A 306 14.34 -9.31 -8.51
N LEU A 307 14.57 -10.57 -8.16
CA LEU A 307 14.97 -11.60 -9.14
C LEU A 307 13.93 -11.77 -10.24
N CYS A 308 12.64 -11.84 -9.87
CA CYS A 308 11.54 -11.96 -10.82
C CYS A 308 11.54 -10.79 -11.84
N SER A 309 11.77 -9.56 -11.38
CA SER A 309 11.82 -8.40 -12.28
C SER A 309 12.99 -8.49 -13.25
N TYR A 310 14.20 -8.85 -12.80
CA TYR A 310 15.35 -9.01 -13.68
C TYR A 310 15.17 -10.17 -14.66
N GLU A 311 14.55 -11.28 -14.26
CA GLU A 311 14.19 -12.38 -15.16
C GLU A 311 13.22 -11.92 -16.25
N HIS A 312 12.26 -11.07 -15.90
CA HIS A 312 11.36 -10.49 -16.89
C HIS A 312 12.09 -9.61 -17.90
N PHE A 313 12.99 -8.72 -17.48
CA PHE A 313 13.78 -7.89 -18.38
C PHE A 313 14.74 -8.73 -19.23
N ALA A 314 15.35 -9.78 -18.68
CA ALA A 314 16.25 -10.68 -19.39
C ALA A 314 15.58 -11.37 -20.59
N ARG A 315 14.25 -11.58 -20.56
CA ARG A 315 13.50 -12.17 -21.69
C ARG A 315 13.47 -11.29 -22.93
N PHE A 316 13.78 -10.02 -22.81
CA PHE A 316 13.83 -9.05 -23.91
C PHE A 316 15.24 -8.84 -24.47
N MET A 317 16.26 -9.51 -23.93
CA MET A 317 17.57 -9.55 -24.55
C MET A 317 17.45 -10.12 -25.97
N ASN A 318 18.09 -9.48 -26.92
CA ASN A 318 18.02 -9.87 -28.32
C ASN A 318 19.38 -9.68 -29.01
N PRO A 319 19.67 -10.45 -30.10
CA PRO A 319 20.97 -10.39 -30.78
C PRO A 319 21.22 -9.05 -31.49
N GLU A 320 20.18 -8.32 -31.83
CA GLU A 320 20.27 -7.01 -32.48
C GLU A 320 20.53 -5.86 -31.53
N TYR A 321 20.50 -6.12 -30.20
CA TYR A 321 20.63 -5.10 -29.14
C TYR A 321 19.62 -3.96 -29.34
N LYS A 322 18.32 -4.31 -29.51
CA LYS A 322 17.22 -3.36 -29.46
C LYS A 322 16.90 -3.03 -27.99
N PRO A 323 16.34 -1.83 -27.72
CA PRO A 323 16.04 -1.39 -26.36
C PRO A 323 15.20 -2.39 -25.56
N LEU A 324 15.45 -2.46 -24.25
CA LEU A 324 14.56 -3.12 -23.30
C LEU A 324 13.28 -2.31 -23.16
N PRO A 325 12.14 -2.94 -22.84
CA PRO A 325 10.93 -2.19 -22.52
C PRO A 325 11.08 -1.45 -21.20
N SER A 326 10.55 -0.24 -21.10
CA SER A 326 10.55 0.53 -19.86
C SER A 326 9.62 -0.07 -18.80
N SER A 327 8.58 -0.79 -19.22
CA SER A 327 7.62 -1.41 -18.30
C SER A 327 7.10 -2.73 -18.83
N ILE A 328 6.92 -3.69 -17.92
CA ILE A 328 6.36 -5.02 -18.20
C ILE A 328 5.11 -5.20 -17.35
N ILE A 329 4.01 -5.58 -18.01
CA ILE A 329 2.70 -5.74 -17.36
C ILE A 329 2.66 -7.03 -16.52
N ALA A 330 1.82 -7.08 -15.53
CA ALA A 330 1.78 -8.09 -14.47
C ALA A 330 1.63 -9.55 -14.94
N GLU A 331 1.11 -9.79 -16.13
CA GLU A 331 1.11 -11.12 -16.74
C GLU A 331 2.49 -11.53 -17.29
N GLY A 332 3.43 -10.59 -17.37
CA GLY A 332 4.81 -10.82 -17.80
C GLY A 332 5.01 -10.94 -19.29
N ILE A 333 4.01 -10.68 -20.13
CA ILE A 333 4.06 -10.82 -21.59
C ILE A 333 3.86 -9.51 -22.33
N ASP A 334 3.00 -8.63 -21.87
CA ASP A 334 2.77 -7.33 -22.48
C ASP A 334 3.74 -6.29 -21.93
N VAL A 335 4.05 -5.30 -22.76
CA VAL A 335 5.00 -4.22 -22.44
C VAL A 335 4.39 -2.87 -22.77
N TRP A 336 4.85 -1.85 -22.07
CA TRP A 336 4.65 -0.47 -22.45
C TRP A 336 5.96 0.09 -23.01
N ALA A 337 5.88 0.68 -24.18
CA ALA A 337 7.03 1.23 -24.91
C ALA A 337 6.76 2.65 -25.45
N GLY A 338 5.84 3.38 -24.82
CA GLY A 338 5.36 4.67 -25.34
C GLY A 338 6.39 5.80 -25.37
N ALA A 339 7.45 5.73 -24.56
CA ALA A 339 8.49 6.76 -24.49
C ALA A 339 9.79 6.36 -25.24
N GLY A 340 9.86 5.18 -25.85
CA GLY A 340 11.08 4.63 -26.41
C GLY A 340 12.10 4.20 -25.37
N ASP A 341 13.38 4.24 -25.68
CA ASP A 341 14.47 3.98 -24.72
C ASP A 341 14.65 5.19 -23.78
N ARG A 342 14.61 4.96 -22.50
CA ARG A 342 14.79 5.96 -21.44
C ARG A 342 16.09 5.74 -20.65
N GLY A 343 17.00 4.92 -21.16
CA GLY A 343 18.19 4.47 -20.43
C GLY A 343 17.95 3.19 -19.63
N ASP A 344 16.86 2.46 -19.92
CA ASP A 344 16.42 1.30 -19.18
C ASP A 344 17.51 0.22 -19.04
N ALA A 345 18.29 -0.05 -20.09
CA ALA A 345 19.38 -1.01 -20.02
C ALA A 345 20.51 -0.59 -19.07
N ALA A 346 20.84 0.70 -19.02
CA ALA A 346 21.85 1.22 -18.08
C ALA A 346 21.40 1.07 -16.64
N MET A 347 20.13 1.41 -16.36
CA MET A 347 19.54 1.26 -15.03
C MET A 347 19.47 -0.20 -14.59
N VAL A 348 19.07 -1.11 -15.50
CA VAL A 348 19.02 -2.55 -15.21
C VAL A 348 20.41 -3.11 -14.93
N ALA A 349 21.44 -2.74 -15.70
CA ALA A 349 22.83 -3.17 -15.44
C ALA A 349 23.32 -2.70 -14.06
N TYR A 350 23.09 -1.43 -13.76
CA TYR A 350 23.48 -0.81 -12.50
C TYR A 350 22.76 -1.46 -11.30
N GLY A 351 21.44 -1.58 -11.38
CA GLY A 351 20.63 -2.15 -10.32
C GLY A 351 20.88 -3.62 -10.07
N ALA A 352 20.96 -4.44 -11.12
CA ALA A 352 21.25 -5.87 -11.02
C ALA A 352 22.65 -6.13 -10.40
N SER A 353 23.65 -5.31 -10.78
CA SER A 353 24.99 -5.38 -10.20
C SER A 353 24.97 -5.04 -8.71
N ARG A 354 24.26 -3.98 -8.31
CA ARG A 354 24.11 -3.58 -6.89
C ARG A 354 23.37 -4.62 -6.09
N TYR A 355 22.30 -5.17 -6.64
CA TYR A 355 21.54 -6.27 -6.01
C TYR A 355 22.45 -7.48 -5.76
N ALA A 356 23.17 -7.94 -6.78
CA ALA A 356 24.09 -9.08 -6.66
C ALA A 356 25.17 -8.86 -5.59
N LEU A 357 25.76 -7.65 -5.54
CA LEU A 357 26.74 -7.28 -4.54
C LEU A 357 26.15 -7.22 -3.13
N SER A 358 24.98 -6.62 -2.95
CA SER A 358 24.33 -6.50 -1.63
C SER A 358 23.79 -7.84 -1.12
N LYS A 359 23.30 -8.70 -2.01
CA LYS A 359 22.84 -10.06 -1.67
C LYS A 359 23.97 -10.98 -1.28
N GLY A 360 25.13 -10.86 -1.95
CA GLY A 360 26.30 -11.67 -1.67
C GLY A 360 26.13 -13.16 -2.01
N ASP A 361 25.13 -13.51 -2.82
CA ASP A 361 24.88 -14.88 -3.28
C ASP A 361 25.51 -15.08 -4.67
N LYS A 362 26.50 -15.96 -4.74
CA LYS A 362 27.22 -16.23 -5.99
C LYS A 362 26.32 -16.83 -7.07
N ALA A 363 25.42 -17.73 -6.71
CA ALA A 363 24.57 -18.39 -7.69
C ALA A 363 23.54 -17.42 -8.30
N GLU A 364 22.97 -16.53 -7.48
CA GLU A 364 22.12 -15.43 -7.98
C GLU A 364 22.92 -14.46 -8.84
N ALA A 365 24.13 -14.10 -8.47
CA ALA A 365 25.01 -13.23 -9.27
C ALA A 365 25.34 -13.85 -10.64
N GLU A 366 25.70 -15.15 -10.68
CA GLU A 366 25.94 -15.89 -11.94
C GLU A 366 24.69 -15.94 -12.82
N LYS A 367 23.51 -16.04 -12.23
CA LYS A 367 22.22 -16.02 -12.95
C LYS A 367 21.93 -14.64 -13.57
N LEU A 368 22.28 -13.56 -12.89
CA LEU A 368 22.06 -12.18 -13.35
C LEU A 368 23.14 -11.71 -14.33
N TRP A 369 24.32 -12.34 -14.34
CA TRP A 369 25.46 -11.91 -15.13
C TRP A 369 25.17 -11.75 -16.63
N PRO A 370 24.46 -12.68 -17.32
CA PRO A 370 24.15 -12.52 -18.74
C PRO A 370 23.33 -11.25 -19.04
N LEU A 371 22.39 -10.90 -18.15
CA LEU A 371 21.61 -9.67 -18.30
C LEU A 371 22.48 -8.43 -18.13
N ILE A 372 23.32 -8.42 -17.09
CA ILE A 372 24.25 -7.31 -16.82
C ILE A 372 25.18 -7.10 -18.02
N GLU A 373 25.80 -8.16 -18.51
CA GLU A 373 26.71 -8.12 -19.65
C GLU A 373 26.04 -7.62 -20.92
N TRP A 374 24.83 -8.13 -21.21
CA TRP A 374 24.04 -7.69 -22.34
C TRP A 374 23.68 -6.20 -22.26
N CYS A 375 23.25 -5.73 -21.10
CA CYS A 375 22.91 -4.32 -20.88
C CYS A 375 24.13 -3.40 -21.01
N LEU A 376 25.29 -3.81 -20.50
CA LEU A 376 26.54 -3.05 -20.67
C LEU A 376 26.97 -2.98 -22.14
N GLU A 377 26.85 -4.07 -22.87
CA GLU A 377 27.16 -4.09 -24.32
C GLU A 377 26.14 -3.24 -25.11
N TYR A 378 24.85 -3.26 -24.73
CA TYR A 378 23.85 -2.34 -25.27
C TYR A 378 24.28 -0.88 -25.07
N CYS A 379 24.65 -0.49 -23.86
CA CYS A 379 25.12 0.85 -23.56
C CYS A 379 26.36 1.22 -24.36
N ARG A 380 27.34 0.31 -24.48
CA ARG A 380 28.57 0.51 -25.28
C ARG A 380 28.26 0.79 -26.75
N ARG A 381 27.27 0.12 -27.33
CA ARG A 381 26.84 0.32 -28.73
C ARG A 381 26.12 1.63 -28.96
N ASN A 382 25.52 2.19 -27.92
CA ASN A 382 24.74 3.44 -27.96
C ASN A 382 25.51 4.65 -27.43
N LEU A 383 26.85 4.56 -27.34
CA LEU A 383 27.67 5.73 -27.01
C LEU A 383 27.61 6.74 -28.15
N ASN A 384 27.38 8.00 -27.82
CA ASN A 384 27.50 9.14 -28.74
C ASN A 384 28.97 9.58 -28.89
N GLU A 385 29.22 10.58 -29.72
CA GLU A 385 30.56 11.12 -29.97
C GLU A 385 31.26 11.68 -28.71
N SER A 386 30.48 12.06 -27.69
CA SER A 386 30.98 12.53 -26.40
C SER A 386 31.23 11.40 -25.40
N GLY A 387 31.01 10.15 -25.78
CA GLY A 387 31.19 8.98 -24.91
C GLY A 387 30.06 8.79 -23.89
N VAL A 388 28.90 9.39 -24.12
CA VAL A 388 27.71 9.26 -23.26
C VAL A 388 26.68 8.35 -23.94
N VAL A 389 26.00 7.52 -23.16
CA VAL A 389 24.94 6.64 -23.69
C VAL A 389 23.76 7.47 -24.16
N ALA A 390 23.37 7.27 -25.41
CA ALA A 390 22.21 7.94 -26.00
C ALA A 390 20.92 7.20 -25.66
N SER A 391 19.85 7.94 -25.45
CA SER A 391 18.48 7.44 -25.27
C SER A 391 17.48 8.25 -26.09
N ASP A 392 16.26 7.73 -26.28
CA ASP A 392 15.19 8.42 -27.01
C ASP A 392 14.52 9.51 -26.18
N ALA A 393 14.36 9.27 -24.90
CA ALA A 393 13.71 10.15 -23.94
C ALA A 393 14.43 10.09 -22.57
N ASP A 394 14.16 11.08 -21.74
CA ASP A 394 14.54 11.04 -20.34
C ASP A 394 13.54 10.22 -19.49
N GLU A 395 13.91 9.94 -18.27
CA GLU A 395 13.05 9.27 -17.29
C GLU A 395 11.77 10.06 -16.99
N LEU A 396 11.76 11.36 -17.21
CA LEU A 396 10.61 12.24 -17.02
C LEU A 396 9.68 12.29 -18.25
N GLU A 397 9.84 11.37 -19.19
CA GLU A 397 8.96 11.15 -20.34
C GLU A 397 8.77 12.41 -21.21
N ASN A 398 9.87 12.94 -21.71
CA ASN A 398 9.91 14.13 -22.56
C ASN A 398 9.48 15.44 -21.87
N ARG A 399 9.58 15.54 -20.58
CA ARG A 399 9.36 16.79 -19.86
C ARG A 399 10.37 17.86 -20.30
N PHE A 400 11.57 17.43 -20.67
CA PHE A 400 12.58 18.27 -21.34
C PHE A 400 12.90 17.68 -22.70
N PRO A 401 13.23 18.49 -23.72
CA PRO A 401 13.75 17.95 -24.97
C PRO A 401 15.01 17.15 -24.63
N ALA A 402 14.90 15.85 -24.65
CA ALA A 402 16.01 14.97 -24.38
C ALA A 402 17.05 15.18 -25.48
N GLY A 403 18.14 15.77 -25.16
CA GLY A 403 19.25 16.00 -26.06
C GLY A 403 20.06 14.73 -26.29
N LYS A 404 19.43 13.60 -26.46
CA LYS A 404 20.08 12.32 -26.86
C LYS A 404 21.29 11.88 -26.02
N ALA A 405 21.36 12.30 -24.79
CA ALA A 405 22.40 11.86 -23.87
C ALA A 405 21.91 11.95 -22.45
N ASN A 406 21.63 10.82 -21.88
CA ASN A 406 21.35 10.67 -20.47
C ASN A 406 22.32 9.66 -19.89
N LEU A 407 23.07 10.05 -18.89
CA LEU A 407 23.93 9.16 -18.11
C LEU A 407 25.35 9.09 -18.59
#